data_1a5d09d70ce9cd64134d522eca5d0aa7
#
_entry.id   1a5d09d70ce9cd64134d522eca5d0aa7
#
_cell.length_a   1.000
_cell.length_b   1.000
_cell.length_c   1.000
_cell.angle_alpha   90.00
_cell.angle_beta   90.00
_cell.angle_gamma   90.00
#
_symmetry.space_group_name_H-M   'P 1'
#
loop_
_entity.id
_entity.type
_entity.pdbx_description
1 polymer ?
#
loop_
_entity_poly.entity_id
_entity_poly.type
_entity_poly.pdbx_seq_one_letter_code
_entity_poly.pdbx_strand_id
1 'polypeptide(L)'
;MMRGVAVALALCAATFPALAAPAGLEKINHIVVIYLENRSFDNMFGTFPGAEGLDAGKSAPPQVDKAGNPYAVLPPILDEKSKEPDPRFPARLANAPFDVGPFVTQTEKHRDLVHRFYQNREQINGGRNDKFAAWSDAGGLVMGYYDTANTRLWALAKEFTLADNFFQAAYGGSFLNHFWLICACTPRYETGPTAIRAQLDADGHLVKDGALTPDGHAVNTIFSFYPPYPPSATDLAKRLPPQTMPNIGDRLNDKKVSWAWYSGGYAAAMAGRNEGNFQYHHQPFVYFASTGEGTAAKAAHLKDETELFKAVARGRLEKVVFYKPVGDENQHPGYADVAGGDAKAGRLIDAIRTSPLWKDTAIIVTYDENGGFWDHVAPPAGDAWGPGTRIPALVISPYARRGFVDHTAYDTTSILKLIETRFGLEPLGGRDAQANDMTAAFDFRRTAR
;
A
#
# COMPACT_ATOMS: atom_id res chain seq x y z
N MET A 1 51.56 -30.90 -29.99
CA MET A 1 51.16 -29.50 -30.27
C MET A 1 49.64 -29.46 -30.37
N MET A 2 48.96 -29.14 -29.28
CA MET A 2 47.48 -28.94 -29.26
C MET A 2 47.23 -27.44 -29.24
N ARG A 3 46.58 -26.94 -30.29
CA ARG A 3 46.12 -25.54 -30.37
C ARG A 3 44.76 -25.45 -29.69
N GLY A 4 44.69 -24.74 -28.55
CA GLY A 4 43.44 -24.40 -27.91
C GLY A 4 42.75 -23.26 -28.67
N VAL A 5 41.48 -23.47 -29.05
CA VAL A 5 40.60 -22.46 -29.61
C VAL A 5 39.85 -21.80 -28.43
N ALA A 6 40.11 -20.52 -28.20
CA ALA A 6 39.35 -19.72 -27.28
C ALA A 6 38.08 -19.21 -27.98
N VAL A 7 36.91 -19.62 -27.51
CA VAL A 7 35.61 -19.07 -27.93
C VAL A 7 35.28 -17.90 -27.04
N ALA A 8 35.31 -16.70 -27.62
CA ALA A 8 34.81 -15.49 -26.94
C ALA A 8 33.30 -15.43 -27.04
N LEU A 9 32.57 -15.59 -25.92
CA LEU A 9 31.15 -15.30 -25.87
C LEU A 9 30.98 -13.76 -25.80
N ALA A 10 30.47 -13.19 -26.87
CA ALA A 10 30.00 -11.81 -26.87
C ALA A 10 28.61 -11.75 -26.19
N LEU A 11 28.51 -11.17 -24.98
CA LEU A 11 27.24 -10.79 -24.40
C LEU A 11 26.68 -9.61 -25.19
N CYS A 12 25.69 -9.86 -26.05
CA CYS A 12 24.85 -8.79 -26.59
C CYS A 12 23.93 -8.29 -25.51
N ALA A 13 24.25 -7.15 -24.92
CA ALA A 13 23.28 -6.39 -24.12
C ALA A 13 22.18 -5.90 -25.08
N ALA A 14 21.00 -6.51 -25.00
CA ALA A 14 19.81 -6.02 -25.69
C ALA A 14 19.37 -4.71 -25.02
N THR A 15 19.69 -3.59 -25.62
CA THR A 15 19.11 -2.29 -25.25
C THR A 15 17.67 -2.28 -25.76
N PHE A 16 16.71 -2.49 -24.86
CA PHE A 16 15.31 -2.21 -25.17
C PHE A 16 15.17 -0.69 -25.33
N PRO A 17 14.55 -0.19 -26.42
CA PRO A 17 14.26 1.22 -26.53
C PRO A 17 13.31 1.61 -25.38
N ALA A 18 13.70 2.61 -24.59
CA ALA A 18 12.79 3.23 -23.63
C ALA A 18 11.56 3.70 -24.42
N LEU A 19 10.38 3.17 -24.10
CA LEU A 19 9.13 3.67 -24.67
C LEU A 19 9.07 5.17 -24.36
N ALA A 20 8.88 5.99 -25.38
CA ALA A 20 8.72 7.43 -25.19
C ALA A 20 7.55 7.70 -24.25
N ALA A 21 7.74 8.58 -23.26
CA ALA A 21 6.67 8.96 -22.34
C ALA A 21 5.45 9.45 -23.15
N PRO A 22 4.22 9.10 -22.73
CA PRO A 22 3.00 9.53 -23.39
C PRO A 22 2.95 11.05 -23.50
N ALA A 23 2.59 11.56 -24.68
CA ALA A 23 2.54 12.99 -24.96
C ALA A 23 1.57 13.68 -23.98
N GLY A 24 2.03 14.73 -23.33
CA GLY A 24 1.28 15.50 -22.34
C GLY A 24 1.62 15.14 -20.88
N LEU A 25 2.28 14.02 -20.62
CA LEU A 25 2.69 13.68 -19.26
C LEU A 25 3.68 14.71 -18.67
N GLU A 26 4.42 15.40 -19.51
CA GLU A 26 5.31 16.51 -19.11
C GLU A 26 4.58 17.69 -18.47
N LYS A 27 3.25 17.81 -18.63
CA LYS A 27 2.42 18.81 -17.96
C LYS A 27 2.31 18.57 -16.45
N ILE A 28 2.57 17.35 -15.98
CA ILE A 28 2.57 16.99 -14.56
C ILE A 28 3.95 17.32 -13.98
N ASN A 29 4.08 18.39 -13.22
CA ASN A 29 5.32 18.77 -12.54
C ASN A 29 5.42 18.18 -11.13
N HIS A 30 4.29 17.90 -10.50
CA HIS A 30 4.24 17.35 -9.15
C HIS A 30 3.40 16.06 -9.14
N ILE A 31 3.95 14.98 -8.58
CA ILE A 31 3.24 13.74 -8.26
C ILE A 31 3.20 13.63 -6.74
N VAL A 32 2.00 13.62 -6.18
CA VAL A 32 1.76 13.48 -4.74
C VAL A 32 1.07 12.15 -4.48
N VAL A 33 1.68 11.28 -3.72
CA VAL A 33 1.13 9.98 -3.31
C VAL A 33 0.66 10.08 -1.86
N ILE A 34 -0.64 9.96 -1.63
CA ILE A 34 -1.24 9.86 -0.29
C ILE A 34 -1.49 8.37 -0.03
N TYR A 35 -0.81 7.82 0.99
CA TYR A 35 -0.78 6.40 1.27
C TYR A 35 -1.52 6.12 2.58
N LEU A 36 -2.79 5.69 2.46
CA LEU A 36 -3.68 5.37 3.58
C LEU A 36 -3.49 3.92 4.05
N GLU A 37 -4.32 3.46 4.98
CA GLU A 37 -4.14 2.18 5.66
C GLU A 37 -5.33 1.25 5.53
N ASN A 38 -5.00 0.03 5.14
CA ASN A 38 -5.69 -1.19 5.51
C ASN A 38 -7.14 -1.30 5.07
N ARG A 39 -7.44 -1.06 3.77
CA ARG A 39 -8.80 -1.23 3.24
C ARG A 39 -8.79 -1.89 1.86
N SER A 40 -9.56 -2.97 1.68
CA SER A 40 -9.80 -3.53 0.35
C SER A 40 -10.71 -2.61 -0.48
N PHE A 41 -10.74 -2.84 -1.78
CA PHE A 41 -11.64 -2.09 -2.67
C PHE A 41 -13.10 -2.32 -2.29
N ASP A 42 -13.52 -3.57 -2.11
CA ASP A 42 -14.89 -3.89 -1.71
C ASP A 42 -15.27 -3.31 -0.36
N ASN A 43 -14.32 -3.21 0.59
CA ASN A 43 -14.59 -2.63 1.90
C ASN A 43 -15.00 -1.15 1.83
N MET A 44 -14.43 -0.35 0.89
CA MET A 44 -14.62 1.10 0.84
C MET A 44 -15.37 1.59 -0.39
N PHE A 45 -15.19 0.94 -1.54
CA PHE A 45 -15.73 1.37 -2.84
C PHE A 45 -16.55 0.26 -3.51
N GLY A 46 -16.85 -0.83 -2.82
CA GLY A 46 -17.61 -1.97 -3.37
C GLY A 46 -19.01 -1.62 -3.88
N THR A 47 -19.60 -0.51 -3.43
CA THR A 47 -20.89 0.00 -3.91
C THR A 47 -20.77 1.15 -4.92
N PHE A 48 -19.54 1.46 -5.40
CA PHE A 48 -19.32 2.60 -6.30
C PHE A 48 -19.92 2.35 -7.69
N PRO A 49 -20.75 3.27 -8.22
CA PRO A 49 -21.42 3.06 -9.50
C PRO A 49 -20.43 2.93 -10.67
N GLY A 50 -20.58 1.88 -11.46
CA GLY A 50 -19.75 1.63 -12.64
C GLY A 50 -18.43 0.93 -12.37
N ALA A 51 -18.08 0.70 -11.09
CA ALA A 51 -16.93 -0.12 -10.72
C ALA A 51 -17.29 -1.62 -10.67
N GLU A 52 -16.30 -2.48 -10.81
CA GLU A 52 -16.41 -3.90 -10.53
C GLU A 52 -16.48 -4.10 -9.01
N GLY A 53 -17.69 -3.91 -8.46
CA GLY A 53 -17.95 -3.89 -7.03
C GLY A 53 -18.77 -5.09 -6.54
N LEU A 54 -19.41 -4.92 -5.38
CA LEU A 54 -20.13 -5.99 -4.67
C LEU A 54 -21.28 -6.61 -5.45
N ASP A 55 -21.85 -5.92 -6.45
CA ASP A 55 -22.86 -6.54 -7.32
C ASP A 55 -22.28 -7.69 -8.14
N ALA A 56 -21.07 -7.56 -8.65
CA ALA A 56 -20.32 -8.66 -9.26
C ALA A 56 -19.89 -9.69 -8.20
N GLY A 57 -19.53 -9.23 -7.01
CA GLY A 57 -19.15 -10.06 -5.87
C GLY A 57 -20.23 -11.02 -5.35
N LYS A 58 -21.50 -10.81 -5.72
CA LYS A 58 -22.61 -11.74 -5.39
C LYS A 58 -22.42 -13.14 -5.97
N SER A 59 -21.64 -13.29 -7.03
CA SER A 59 -21.30 -14.57 -7.67
C SER A 59 -19.99 -15.18 -7.15
N ALA A 60 -19.28 -14.49 -6.25
CA ALA A 60 -18.04 -15.00 -5.67
C ALA A 60 -18.28 -16.27 -4.83
N PRO A 61 -17.29 -17.17 -4.73
CA PRO A 61 -17.40 -18.35 -3.88
C PRO A 61 -17.70 -17.96 -2.41
N PRO A 62 -18.54 -18.73 -1.71
CA PRO A 62 -18.77 -18.52 -0.29
C PRO A 62 -17.48 -18.78 0.49
N GLN A 63 -17.31 -18.15 1.65
CA GLN A 63 -16.18 -18.42 2.53
C GLN A 63 -16.22 -19.85 3.06
N VAL A 64 -15.05 -20.48 3.10
CA VAL A 64 -14.86 -21.86 3.53
C VAL A 64 -13.94 -21.93 4.74
N ASP A 65 -13.99 -23.04 5.48
CA ASP A 65 -13.02 -23.32 6.54
C ASP A 65 -11.64 -23.70 5.95
N LYS A 66 -10.65 -23.95 6.81
CA LYS A 66 -9.31 -24.35 6.36
C LYS A 66 -9.30 -25.64 5.55
N ALA A 67 -10.25 -26.55 5.80
CA ALA A 67 -10.40 -27.81 5.08
C ALA A 67 -11.16 -27.66 3.74
N GLY A 68 -11.74 -26.48 3.46
CA GLY A 68 -12.48 -26.18 2.24
C GLY A 68 -13.99 -26.43 2.32
N ASN A 69 -14.55 -26.63 3.53
CA ASN A 69 -15.99 -26.77 3.71
C ASN A 69 -16.65 -25.39 3.83
N PRO A 70 -17.74 -25.12 3.08
CA PRO A 70 -18.45 -23.85 3.19
C PRO A 70 -19.02 -23.62 4.58
N TYR A 71 -18.86 -22.40 5.11
CA TYR A 71 -19.56 -22.01 6.34
C TYR A 71 -21.05 -21.88 6.09
N ALA A 72 -21.89 -22.45 6.95
CA ALA A 72 -23.33 -22.23 6.92
C ALA A 72 -23.72 -20.79 7.30
N VAL A 73 -22.94 -20.18 8.17
CA VAL A 73 -22.95 -18.75 8.57
C VAL A 73 -21.50 -18.36 8.83
N LEU A 74 -21.17 -17.06 8.67
CA LEU A 74 -19.83 -16.59 8.98
C LEU A 74 -19.46 -16.90 10.45
N PRO A 75 -18.18 -17.15 10.76
CA PRO A 75 -17.73 -17.25 12.14
C PRO A 75 -18.08 -15.97 12.92
N PRO A 76 -18.40 -16.06 14.22
CA PRO A 76 -18.74 -14.90 15.02
C PRO A 76 -17.61 -13.85 15.01
N ILE A 77 -17.99 -12.58 14.99
CA ILE A 77 -17.07 -11.47 15.12
C ILE A 77 -16.72 -11.37 16.61
N LEU A 78 -15.41 -11.43 16.91
CA LEU A 78 -14.93 -11.42 18.30
C LEU A 78 -14.41 -10.03 18.68
N ASP A 79 -14.72 -9.59 19.89
CA ASP A 79 -14.05 -8.43 20.49
C ASP A 79 -12.54 -8.70 20.66
N GLU A 80 -11.72 -7.71 20.37
CA GLU A 80 -10.26 -7.89 20.35
C GLU A 80 -9.68 -8.18 21.74
N LYS A 81 -10.26 -7.62 22.78
CA LYS A 81 -9.73 -7.74 24.16
C LYS A 81 -10.29 -8.96 24.87
N SER A 82 -11.60 -9.11 24.87
CA SER A 82 -12.29 -10.20 25.59
C SER A 82 -12.18 -11.54 24.88
N LYS A 83 -12.00 -11.53 23.55
CA LYS A 83 -12.07 -12.71 22.65
C LYS A 83 -13.46 -13.39 22.64
N GLU A 84 -14.48 -12.72 23.22
CA GLU A 84 -15.87 -13.14 23.18
C GLU A 84 -16.57 -12.49 21.96
N PRO A 85 -17.74 -13.00 21.55
CA PRO A 85 -18.54 -12.37 20.49
C PRO A 85 -18.81 -10.89 20.80
N ASP A 86 -18.49 -10.01 19.83
CA ASP A 86 -18.72 -8.58 19.97
C ASP A 86 -20.23 -8.30 19.92
N PRO A 87 -20.82 -7.75 21.02
CA PRO A 87 -22.26 -7.58 21.11
C PRO A 87 -22.84 -6.54 20.14
N ARG A 88 -22.01 -5.75 19.48
CA ARG A 88 -22.47 -4.82 18.44
C ARG A 88 -22.96 -5.54 17.19
N PHE A 89 -22.49 -6.76 16.94
CA PHE A 89 -22.82 -7.52 15.73
C PHE A 89 -23.82 -8.63 15.99
N PRO A 90 -24.64 -9.00 15.00
CA PRO A 90 -25.52 -10.16 15.11
C PRO A 90 -24.73 -11.46 15.38
N ALA A 91 -25.27 -12.32 16.23
CA ALA A 91 -24.67 -13.62 16.53
C ALA A 91 -24.57 -14.56 15.30
N ARG A 92 -25.34 -14.29 14.25
CA ARG A 92 -25.36 -15.07 13.00
C ARG A 92 -25.37 -14.10 11.82
N LEU A 93 -24.32 -14.11 11.02
CA LEU A 93 -24.21 -13.40 9.75
C LEU A 93 -24.24 -14.39 8.61
N ALA A 94 -24.94 -14.04 7.53
CA ALA A 94 -24.90 -14.85 6.30
C ALA A 94 -23.46 -14.94 5.78
N ASN A 95 -23.13 -16.04 5.11
CA ASN A 95 -21.83 -16.20 4.45
C ASN A 95 -21.80 -15.36 3.15
N ALA A 96 -21.75 -14.04 3.31
CA ALA A 96 -21.79 -13.04 2.25
C ALA A 96 -21.26 -11.69 2.77
N PRO A 97 -20.90 -10.73 1.91
CA PRO A 97 -20.60 -9.36 2.32
C PRO A 97 -21.77 -8.71 3.06
N PHE A 98 -21.47 -7.88 4.05
CA PHE A 98 -22.49 -7.15 4.83
C PHE A 98 -22.03 -5.72 5.16
N ASP A 99 -22.99 -4.80 5.26
CA ASP A 99 -22.71 -3.42 5.67
C ASP A 99 -22.38 -3.36 7.17
N VAL A 100 -21.20 -2.83 7.49
CA VAL A 100 -20.73 -2.64 8.87
C VAL A 100 -21.34 -1.41 9.51
N GLY A 101 -21.72 -0.41 8.71
CA GLY A 101 -22.19 0.91 9.17
C GLY A 101 -23.31 0.90 10.21
N PRO A 102 -24.30 0.00 10.14
CA PRO A 102 -25.34 -0.15 11.16
C PRO A 102 -24.84 -0.59 12.54
N PHE A 103 -23.66 -1.21 12.62
CA PHE A 103 -23.09 -1.78 13.86
C PHE A 103 -21.92 -0.96 14.40
N VAL A 104 -21.10 -0.43 13.49
CA VAL A 104 -19.95 0.43 13.78
C VAL A 104 -19.91 1.51 12.73
N THR A 105 -20.20 2.74 13.14
CA THR A 105 -20.24 3.88 12.22
C THR A 105 -18.85 4.25 11.69
N GLN A 106 -18.80 5.06 10.64
CA GLN A 106 -17.54 5.53 10.05
C GLN A 106 -16.68 6.39 10.98
N THR A 107 -17.26 6.89 12.09
CA THR A 107 -16.57 7.69 13.13
C THR A 107 -16.17 6.86 14.35
N GLU A 108 -16.44 5.56 14.32
CA GLU A 108 -16.08 4.64 15.40
C GLU A 108 -14.96 3.69 14.93
N LYS A 109 -14.21 3.20 15.91
CA LYS A 109 -13.16 2.21 15.70
C LYS A 109 -13.73 0.79 15.89
N HIS A 110 -13.48 -0.08 14.94
CA HIS A 110 -13.66 -1.53 15.12
C HIS A 110 -12.31 -2.20 15.36
N ARG A 111 -12.31 -3.48 15.73
CA ARG A 111 -11.08 -4.21 15.95
C ARG A 111 -10.21 -4.27 14.69
N ASP A 112 -8.90 -4.44 14.88
CA ASP A 112 -7.98 -4.80 13.81
C ASP A 112 -8.19 -6.26 13.36
N LEU A 113 -7.82 -6.56 12.11
CA LEU A 113 -7.86 -7.88 11.52
C LEU A 113 -6.43 -8.32 11.19
N VAL A 114 -6.14 -9.61 11.26
CA VAL A 114 -4.84 -10.11 10.83
C VAL A 114 -4.63 -9.85 9.33
N HIS A 115 -3.54 -9.16 9.01
CA HIS A 115 -3.14 -8.76 7.65
C HIS A 115 -1.64 -9.00 7.46
N ARG A 116 -1.20 -10.26 7.54
CA ARG A 116 0.19 -10.67 7.47
C ARG A 116 0.46 -11.48 6.21
N PHE A 117 1.73 -11.59 5.81
CA PHE A 117 2.15 -12.13 4.51
C PHE A 117 1.56 -13.50 4.20
N TYR A 118 1.77 -14.47 5.06
CA TYR A 118 1.31 -15.84 4.81
C TYR A 118 -0.20 -15.96 4.99
N GLN A 119 -0.79 -15.26 5.97
CA GLN A 119 -2.25 -15.27 6.15
C GLN A 119 -2.95 -14.72 4.91
N ASN A 120 -2.46 -13.64 4.31
CA ASN A 120 -3.07 -13.10 3.08
C ASN A 120 -2.94 -14.07 1.89
N ARG A 121 -1.80 -14.77 1.74
CA ARG A 121 -1.66 -15.84 0.74
C ARG A 121 -2.69 -16.95 0.93
N GLU A 122 -2.87 -17.42 2.16
CA GLU A 122 -3.86 -18.43 2.49
C GLU A 122 -5.30 -17.93 2.27
N GLN A 123 -5.59 -16.66 2.62
CA GLN A 123 -6.88 -16.01 2.40
C GLN A 123 -7.26 -15.98 0.92
N ILE A 124 -6.30 -15.61 0.05
CA ILE A 124 -6.48 -15.54 -1.41
C ILE A 124 -6.69 -16.95 -2.00
N ASN A 125 -6.09 -17.98 -1.44
CA ASN A 125 -6.28 -19.39 -1.84
C ASN A 125 -6.21 -19.60 -3.36
N GLY A 126 -5.12 -19.17 -3.98
CA GLY A 126 -4.92 -19.31 -5.43
C GLY A 126 -5.87 -18.48 -6.30
N GLY A 127 -6.38 -17.36 -5.78
CA GLY A 127 -7.30 -16.45 -6.46
C GLY A 127 -8.77 -16.72 -6.22
N ARG A 128 -9.13 -17.72 -5.42
CA ARG A 128 -10.54 -18.00 -5.09
C ARG A 128 -11.12 -17.03 -4.05
N ASN A 129 -10.26 -16.39 -3.28
CA ASN A 129 -10.61 -15.43 -2.22
C ASN A 129 -11.65 -15.98 -1.22
N ASP A 130 -11.64 -17.27 -0.97
CA ASP A 130 -12.67 -17.99 -0.21
C ASP A 130 -12.23 -18.41 1.20
N LYS A 131 -10.98 -18.08 1.63
CA LYS A 131 -10.47 -18.45 2.95
C LYS A 131 -10.18 -17.25 3.87
N PHE A 132 -10.73 -16.06 3.58
CA PHE A 132 -10.52 -14.89 4.42
C PHE A 132 -11.02 -15.12 5.85
N ALA A 133 -12.21 -15.67 6.01
CA ALA A 133 -12.75 -15.99 7.34
C ALA A 133 -11.96 -17.09 8.06
N ALA A 134 -11.41 -18.05 7.33
CA ALA A 134 -10.64 -19.17 7.91
C ALA A 134 -9.27 -18.77 8.44
N TRP A 135 -8.66 -17.76 7.83
CA TRP A 135 -7.32 -17.26 8.18
C TRP A 135 -7.36 -15.87 8.82
N SER A 136 -8.48 -15.52 9.44
CA SER A 136 -8.64 -14.30 10.22
C SER A 136 -8.78 -14.60 11.71
N ASP A 137 -8.39 -13.63 12.52
CA ASP A 137 -8.65 -13.60 13.96
C ASP A 137 -9.91 -12.79 14.31
N ALA A 138 -10.57 -12.18 13.30
CA ALA A 138 -11.72 -11.30 13.45
C ALA A 138 -13.06 -11.95 13.01
N GLY A 139 -13.04 -13.26 12.69
CA GLY A 139 -14.25 -13.96 12.24
C GLY A 139 -14.86 -13.33 10.99
N GLY A 140 -16.20 -13.22 10.98
CA GLY A 140 -16.95 -12.69 9.83
C GLY A 140 -16.71 -11.23 9.47
N LEU A 141 -16.01 -10.45 10.31
CA LEU A 141 -15.71 -9.03 10.02
C LEU A 141 -14.93 -8.86 8.72
N VAL A 142 -14.20 -9.85 8.29
CA VAL A 142 -13.48 -9.85 7.00
C VAL A 142 -14.38 -9.56 5.81
N MET A 143 -15.66 -9.91 5.87
CA MET A 143 -16.67 -9.70 4.83
C MET A 143 -17.40 -8.35 4.95
N GLY A 144 -16.97 -7.51 5.89
CA GLY A 144 -17.60 -6.21 6.14
C GLY A 144 -17.22 -5.16 5.10
N TYR A 145 -18.18 -4.35 4.68
CA TYR A 145 -17.96 -3.15 3.87
C TYR A 145 -18.69 -1.94 4.48
N TYR A 146 -18.29 -0.74 4.08
CA TYR A 146 -18.98 0.50 4.41
C TYR A 146 -19.65 1.11 3.17
N ASP A 147 -20.84 1.66 3.32
CA ASP A 147 -21.34 2.65 2.37
C ASP A 147 -20.60 3.97 2.63
N THR A 148 -19.64 4.30 1.77
CA THR A 148 -18.81 5.49 1.88
C THR A 148 -19.27 6.65 0.98
N ALA A 149 -20.48 6.61 0.47
CA ALA A 149 -21.03 7.60 -0.47
C ALA A 149 -21.02 9.05 0.08
N ASN A 150 -20.96 9.21 1.39
CA ASN A 150 -20.88 10.48 2.10
C ASN A 150 -19.46 11.01 2.37
N THR A 151 -18.42 10.27 1.95
CA THR A 151 -17.01 10.63 2.20
C THR A 151 -16.46 11.59 1.14
N ARG A 152 -15.38 12.30 1.51
CA ARG A 152 -14.68 13.19 0.58
C ARG A 152 -14.01 12.42 -0.55
N LEU A 153 -13.38 11.27 -0.24
CA LEU A 153 -12.73 10.45 -1.26
C LEU A 153 -13.74 9.89 -2.27
N TRP A 154 -14.93 9.49 -1.82
CA TRP A 154 -15.99 9.09 -2.76
C TRP A 154 -16.41 10.22 -3.69
N ALA A 155 -16.62 11.43 -3.15
CA ALA A 155 -16.95 12.59 -3.96
C ALA A 155 -15.85 12.91 -4.99
N LEU A 156 -14.57 12.74 -4.61
CA LEU A 156 -13.43 12.90 -5.50
C LEU A 156 -13.37 11.80 -6.57
N ALA A 157 -13.67 10.55 -6.21
CA ALA A 157 -13.78 9.44 -7.17
C ALA A 157 -14.88 9.71 -8.23
N LYS A 158 -16.01 10.28 -7.81
CA LYS A 158 -17.07 10.72 -8.77
C LYS A 158 -16.64 11.88 -9.65
N GLU A 159 -15.76 12.76 -9.17
CA GLU A 159 -15.27 13.91 -9.92
C GLU A 159 -14.13 13.55 -10.88
N PHE A 160 -13.23 12.66 -10.48
CA PHE A 160 -11.98 12.34 -11.18
C PHE A 160 -11.95 10.87 -11.63
N THR A 161 -10.78 10.22 -11.58
CA THR A 161 -10.62 8.82 -11.95
C THR A 161 -10.51 7.93 -10.72
N LEU A 162 -11.32 6.87 -10.68
CA LEU A 162 -11.19 5.74 -9.76
C LEU A 162 -10.63 4.55 -10.54
N ALA A 163 -9.50 4.00 -10.10
CA ALA A 163 -9.00 2.72 -10.58
C ALA A 163 -9.61 1.60 -9.74
N ASP A 164 -10.39 0.73 -10.36
CA ASP A 164 -11.10 -0.37 -9.69
C ASP A 164 -10.40 -1.73 -9.84
N ASN A 165 -9.25 -1.73 -10.50
CA ASN A 165 -8.39 -2.89 -10.68
C ASN A 165 -6.96 -2.59 -10.19
N PHE A 166 -6.85 -2.00 -9.00
CA PHE A 166 -5.59 -1.68 -8.38
C PHE A 166 -5.32 -2.64 -7.21
N PHE A 167 -4.13 -3.25 -7.18
CA PHE A 167 -3.78 -4.29 -6.22
C PHE A 167 -2.63 -3.85 -5.31
N GLN A 168 -2.64 -4.29 -4.04
CA GLN A 168 -1.44 -4.15 -3.21
C GLN A 168 -0.29 -4.93 -3.84
N ALA A 169 0.92 -4.36 -3.84
CA ALA A 169 2.04 -4.98 -4.55
C ALA A 169 2.52 -6.28 -3.91
N ALA A 170 2.41 -6.42 -2.60
CA ALA A 170 2.86 -7.62 -1.90
C ALA A 170 1.75 -8.21 -1.04
N TYR A 171 1.77 -9.52 -0.83
CA TYR A 171 0.91 -10.16 0.15
C TYR A 171 1.14 -9.59 1.55
N GLY A 172 0.08 -9.51 2.35
CA GLY A 172 0.13 -9.16 3.76
C GLY A 172 0.23 -7.66 4.01
N GLY A 173 0.96 -7.31 5.05
CA GLY A 173 0.79 -6.07 5.77
C GLY A 173 1.60 -4.87 5.29
N SER A 174 1.36 -3.76 6.00
CA SER A 174 1.88 -2.42 5.70
C SER A 174 3.39 -2.37 5.57
N PHE A 175 4.14 -3.09 6.44
CA PHE A 175 5.60 -3.10 6.39
C PHE A 175 6.12 -3.43 4.99
N LEU A 176 5.68 -4.55 4.41
CA LEU A 176 6.19 -4.99 3.12
C LEU A 176 5.68 -4.11 1.98
N ASN A 177 4.42 -3.69 2.01
CA ASN A 177 3.85 -2.83 0.97
C ASN A 177 4.47 -1.43 0.93
N HIS A 178 4.97 -0.91 2.06
CA HIS A 178 5.78 0.31 2.06
C HIS A 178 7.13 0.12 1.34
N PHE A 179 7.80 -1.03 1.50
CA PHE A 179 8.99 -1.35 0.70
C PHE A 179 8.66 -1.44 -0.79
N TRP A 180 7.58 -2.13 -1.14
CA TRP A 180 7.17 -2.27 -2.52
C TRP A 180 6.79 -0.94 -3.18
N LEU A 181 6.27 0.03 -2.41
CA LEU A 181 6.03 1.40 -2.91
C LEU A 181 7.33 2.15 -3.22
N ILE A 182 8.45 1.85 -2.55
CA ILE A 182 9.67 2.66 -2.71
C ILE A 182 10.82 1.93 -3.41
N CYS A 183 10.83 0.58 -3.44
CA CYS A 183 11.90 -0.18 -4.06
C CYS A 183 11.44 -1.34 -4.96
N ALA A 184 10.13 -1.60 -5.09
CA ALA A 184 9.61 -2.77 -5.78
C ALA A 184 10.33 -4.07 -5.34
N CYS A 185 10.68 -4.17 -4.06
CA CYS A 185 11.56 -5.22 -3.55
C CYS A 185 11.16 -5.68 -2.14
N THR A 186 11.58 -6.89 -1.78
CA THR A 186 11.42 -7.45 -0.44
C THR A 186 12.75 -7.40 0.30
N PRO A 187 12.82 -6.77 1.50
CA PRO A 187 14.06 -6.61 2.25
C PRO A 187 14.60 -7.95 2.78
N ARG A 188 15.93 -8.01 3.01
CA ARG A 188 16.63 -9.23 3.41
C ARG A 188 17.27 -9.11 4.79
N TYR A 189 17.14 -10.20 5.55
CA TYR A 189 17.83 -10.39 6.82
C TYR A 189 18.27 -11.86 6.94
N GLU A 190 19.25 -12.25 6.12
CA GLU A 190 19.72 -13.63 6.03
C GLU A 190 20.25 -14.19 7.36
N THR A 191 20.90 -13.34 8.15
CA THR A 191 21.43 -13.70 9.49
C THR A 191 20.44 -13.50 10.62
N GLY A 192 19.17 -13.14 10.28
CA GLY A 192 18.12 -12.89 11.27
C GLY A 192 17.83 -14.13 12.14
N PRO A 193 17.45 -13.91 13.42
CA PRO A 193 17.23 -15.00 14.38
C PRO A 193 16.19 -16.01 13.88
N THR A 194 16.47 -17.30 14.09
CA THR A 194 15.52 -18.39 13.75
C THR A 194 14.18 -18.24 14.47
N ALA A 195 14.17 -17.65 15.67
CA ALA A 195 12.96 -17.46 16.47
C ALA A 195 11.90 -16.58 15.81
N ILE A 196 12.29 -15.67 14.89
CA ILE A 196 11.39 -14.79 14.15
C ILE A 196 11.14 -15.26 12.71
N ARG A 197 11.60 -16.45 12.32
CA ARG A 197 11.32 -17.04 11.01
C ARG A 197 10.00 -17.78 11.01
N ALA A 198 9.26 -17.65 9.91
CA ALA A 198 8.09 -18.46 9.66
C ALA A 198 8.44 -19.93 9.48
N GLN A 199 7.51 -20.82 9.79
CA GLN A 199 7.58 -22.25 9.52
C GLN A 199 6.44 -22.62 8.58
N LEU A 200 6.80 -23.34 7.53
CA LEU A 200 5.87 -23.83 6.51
C LEU A 200 5.89 -25.34 6.52
N ASP A 201 4.79 -25.96 6.12
CA ASP A 201 4.75 -27.40 5.84
C ASP A 201 5.43 -27.75 4.49
N ALA A 202 5.36 -29.01 4.10
CA ALA A 202 5.97 -29.51 2.87
C ALA A 202 5.32 -28.92 1.59
N ASP A 203 4.08 -28.47 1.68
CA ASP A 203 3.30 -27.90 0.59
C ASP A 203 3.41 -26.35 0.58
N GLY A 204 4.14 -25.76 1.54
CA GLY A 204 4.36 -24.32 1.63
C GLY A 204 3.25 -23.56 2.35
N HIS A 205 2.33 -24.25 3.05
CA HIS A 205 1.30 -23.63 3.88
C HIS A 205 1.84 -23.22 5.25
N LEU A 206 1.22 -22.20 5.83
CA LEU A 206 1.64 -21.61 7.10
C LEU A 206 1.39 -22.56 8.29
N VAL A 207 2.46 -22.93 8.98
CA VAL A 207 2.42 -23.66 10.28
C VAL A 207 2.62 -22.69 11.44
N LYS A 208 3.64 -21.84 11.35
CA LYS A 208 3.94 -20.82 12.37
C LYS A 208 4.37 -19.54 11.68
N ASP A 209 3.75 -18.43 12.04
CA ASP A 209 4.06 -17.13 11.47
C ASP A 209 5.36 -16.54 12.03
N GLY A 210 5.97 -15.64 11.26
CA GLY A 210 7.21 -14.96 11.59
C GLY A 210 7.39 -13.64 10.87
N ALA A 211 8.34 -12.84 11.33
CA ALA A 211 8.71 -11.60 10.63
C ALA A 211 9.55 -11.88 9.38
N LEU A 212 10.24 -13.01 9.36
CA LEU A 212 11.07 -13.46 8.23
C LEU A 212 10.49 -14.72 7.60
N THR A 213 10.69 -14.86 6.30
CA THR A 213 10.54 -16.15 5.62
C THR A 213 11.59 -17.16 6.12
N PRO A 214 11.43 -18.47 5.83
CA PRO A 214 12.45 -19.47 6.19
C PRO A 214 13.84 -19.14 5.65
N ASP A 215 13.93 -18.52 4.48
CA ASP A 215 15.18 -18.15 3.77
C ASP A 215 15.67 -16.72 4.07
N GLY A 216 14.98 -15.97 4.96
CA GLY A 216 15.48 -14.70 5.50
C GLY A 216 15.04 -13.43 4.80
N HIS A 217 13.93 -13.45 4.07
CA HIS A 217 13.30 -12.20 3.62
C HIS A 217 12.37 -11.67 4.72
N ALA A 218 12.42 -10.36 4.96
CA ALA A 218 11.52 -9.73 5.92
C ALA A 218 10.17 -9.41 5.26
N VAL A 219 9.12 -10.08 5.71
CA VAL A 219 7.78 -10.02 5.11
C VAL A 219 6.72 -9.46 6.07
N ASN A 220 7.02 -9.35 7.35
CA ASN A 220 6.15 -8.72 8.34
C ASN A 220 6.96 -7.72 9.17
N THR A 221 6.27 -6.87 9.94
CA THR A 221 6.87 -5.76 10.67
C THR A 221 8.08 -6.17 11.49
N ILE A 222 9.20 -5.54 11.19
CA ILE A 222 10.44 -5.57 11.93
C ILE A 222 11.00 -4.14 12.00
N PHE A 223 11.50 -3.69 13.16
CA PHE A 223 11.98 -2.32 13.31
C PHE A 223 13.29 -2.07 12.56
N SER A 224 13.49 -0.83 12.13
CA SER A 224 14.70 -0.41 11.42
C SER A 224 15.93 -0.39 12.34
N PHE A 225 17.10 -0.58 11.76
CA PHE A 225 18.38 -0.34 12.44
C PHE A 225 18.53 1.14 12.82
N TYR A 226 18.22 2.04 11.88
CA TYR A 226 18.29 3.49 12.10
C TYR A 226 17.00 4.03 12.75
N PRO A 227 17.11 5.14 13.54
CA PRO A 227 15.92 5.79 14.11
C PRO A 227 15.02 6.45 13.04
N PRO A 228 13.72 6.61 13.34
CA PRO A 228 13.08 6.29 14.61
C PRO A 228 12.70 4.80 14.73
N TYR A 229 12.73 4.32 15.95
CA TYR A 229 12.21 3.01 16.39
C TYR A 229 11.69 3.17 17.82
N PRO A 230 10.78 2.28 18.32
CA PRO A 230 10.27 2.42 19.67
C PRO A 230 11.39 2.25 20.70
N PRO A 231 11.40 3.01 21.81
CA PRO A 231 12.42 2.89 22.86
C PRO A 231 12.56 1.47 23.42
N SER A 232 11.50 0.67 23.35
CA SER A 232 11.51 -0.76 23.76
C SER A 232 12.27 -1.68 22.82
N ALA A 233 12.56 -1.26 21.58
CA ALA A 233 13.30 -2.07 20.61
C ALA A 233 14.81 -2.01 20.86
N THR A 234 15.26 -2.52 22.00
CA THR A 234 16.67 -2.46 22.44
C THR A 234 17.56 -3.54 21.83
N ASP A 235 16.97 -4.68 21.42
CA ASP A 235 17.70 -5.82 20.87
C ASP A 235 18.04 -5.59 19.39
N LEU A 236 19.29 -5.26 19.10
CA LEU A 236 19.77 -4.99 17.73
C LEU A 236 19.63 -6.21 16.81
N ALA A 237 19.71 -7.43 17.35
CA ALA A 237 19.55 -8.65 16.57
C ALA A 237 18.10 -8.86 16.07
N LYS A 238 17.16 -8.10 16.60
CA LYS A 238 15.74 -8.09 16.15
C LYS A 238 15.40 -6.89 15.30
N ARG A 239 16.37 -6.07 14.90
CA ARG A 239 16.18 -4.97 13.96
C ARG A 239 16.66 -5.35 12.57
N LEU A 240 15.92 -4.91 11.56
CA LEU A 240 16.32 -5.13 10.19
C LEU A 240 17.61 -4.35 9.88
N PRO A 241 18.70 -5.02 9.44
CA PRO A 241 19.91 -4.33 9.07
C PRO A 241 19.67 -3.37 7.91
N PRO A 242 20.55 -2.34 7.74
CA PRO A 242 20.44 -1.39 6.65
C PRO A 242 20.37 -2.08 5.29
N GLN A 243 19.38 -1.73 4.50
CA GLN A 243 19.19 -2.26 3.15
C GLN A 243 20.00 -1.43 2.14
N THR A 244 20.48 -2.07 1.08
CA THR A 244 21.37 -1.46 0.08
C THR A 244 20.87 -1.58 -1.36
N MET A 245 19.74 -2.24 -1.58
CA MET A 245 19.10 -2.27 -2.90
C MET A 245 18.65 -0.86 -3.30
N PRO A 246 18.61 -0.55 -4.60
CA PRO A 246 18.13 0.74 -5.10
C PRO A 246 16.68 1.01 -4.66
N ASN A 247 16.38 2.25 -4.35
CA ASN A 247 15.03 2.73 -4.10
C ASN A 247 14.71 3.93 -5.01
N ILE A 248 13.45 4.33 -5.07
CA ILE A 248 13.01 5.42 -5.95
C ILE A 248 13.68 6.77 -5.60
N GLY A 249 14.02 6.99 -4.33
CA GLY A 249 14.77 8.18 -3.91
C GLY A 249 16.15 8.25 -4.53
N ASP A 250 16.84 7.11 -4.66
CA ASP A 250 18.15 7.04 -5.33
C ASP A 250 17.99 7.42 -6.82
N ARG A 251 16.98 6.85 -7.52
CA ARG A 251 16.70 7.19 -8.92
C ARG A 251 16.34 8.65 -9.15
N LEU A 252 15.56 9.23 -8.23
CA LEU A 252 15.21 10.65 -8.27
C LEU A 252 16.45 11.55 -8.06
N ASN A 253 17.33 11.16 -7.14
CA ASN A 253 18.58 11.86 -6.87
C ASN A 253 19.51 11.81 -8.09
N ASP A 254 19.66 10.69 -8.78
CA ASP A 254 20.46 10.53 -10.00
C ASP A 254 20.05 11.53 -11.09
N LYS A 255 18.76 11.83 -11.20
CA LYS A 255 18.20 12.79 -12.17
C LYS A 255 17.99 14.20 -11.59
N LYS A 256 18.40 14.44 -10.34
CA LYS A 256 18.21 15.71 -9.63
C LYS A 256 16.75 16.15 -9.58
N VAL A 257 15.85 15.19 -9.48
CA VAL A 257 14.42 15.42 -9.27
C VAL A 257 14.17 15.56 -7.76
N SER A 258 13.61 16.70 -7.34
CA SER A 258 13.32 16.92 -5.92
C SER A 258 12.23 15.99 -5.41
N TRP A 259 12.42 15.43 -4.21
CA TRP A 259 11.45 14.52 -3.61
C TRP A 259 11.49 14.60 -2.08
N ALA A 260 10.41 14.17 -1.44
CA ALA A 260 10.38 13.95 0.00
C ALA A 260 9.33 12.90 0.37
N TRP A 261 9.60 12.21 1.49
CA TRP A 261 8.64 11.43 2.24
C TRP A 261 8.23 12.19 3.48
N TYR A 262 6.94 12.50 3.60
CA TYR A 262 6.35 13.19 4.72
C TYR A 262 5.54 12.22 5.58
N SER A 263 5.86 12.13 6.87
CA SER A 263 5.07 11.32 7.81
C SER A 263 4.50 12.19 8.91
N GLY A 264 3.22 11.97 9.24
CA GLY A 264 2.62 12.54 10.44
C GLY A 264 3.32 12.03 11.70
N GLY A 265 3.71 12.95 12.61
CA GLY A 265 4.35 12.60 13.88
C GLY A 265 5.83 12.21 13.78
N TYR A 266 6.48 12.36 12.62
CA TYR A 266 7.89 11.98 12.43
C TYR A 266 8.86 12.74 13.33
N ALA A 267 8.68 14.06 13.47
CA ALA A 267 9.54 14.87 14.32
C ALA A 267 9.46 14.45 15.80
N ALA A 268 8.27 14.11 16.28
CA ALA A 268 8.08 13.59 17.63
C ALA A 268 8.73 12.22 17.80
N ALA A 269 8.58 11.32 16.84
CA ALA A 269 9.20 10.00 16.84
C ALA A 269 10.73 10.08 16.85
N MET A 270 11.33 10.98 16.07
CA MET A 270 12.78 11.25 16.09
C MET A 270 13.25 11.79 17.45
N ALA A 271 12.37 12.48 18.20
CA ALA A 271 12.63 12.94 19.56
C ALA A 271 12.30 11.90 20.64
N GLY A 272 12.03 10.63 20.27
CA GLY A 272 11.70 9.53 21.17
C GLY A 272 10.30 9.56 21.76
N ARG A 273 9.38 10.38 21.20
CA ARG A 273 7.97 10.44 21.59
C ARG A 273 7.10 9.79 20.53
N ASN A 274 6.08 9.04 20.94
CA ASN A 274 5.08 8.51 20.02
C ASN A 274 3.79 9.35 20.14
N GLU A 275 3.64 10.32 19.25
CA GLU A 275 2.47 11.19 19.15
C GLU A 275 1.57 10.70 18.00
N GLY A 276 0.24 10.73 18.22
CA GLY A 276 -0.73 10.34 17.20
C GLY A 276 -0.62 8.88 16.76
N ASN A 277 -0.11 8.01 17.63
CA ASN A 277 0.14 6.60 17.31
C ASN A 277 1.05 6.40 16.08
N PHE A 278 2.21 7.06 16.08
CA PHE A 278 3.20 6.94 14.99
C PHE A 278 3.62 5.49 14.79
N GLN A 279 3.44 4.97 13.61
CA GLN A 279 3.87 3.62 13.23
C GLN A 279 5.26 3.69 12.57
N TYR A 280 6.26 3.12 13.22
CA TYR A 280 7.67 3.30 12.82
C TYR A 280 7.98 2.77 11.43
N HIS A 281 7.31 1.71 10.98
CA HIS A 281 7.47 1.15 9.65
C HIS A 281 6.80 1.98 8.53
N HIS A 282 6.02 3.02 8.89
CA HIS A 282 5.45 3.95 7.93
C HIS A 282 6.46 4.98 7.39
N GLN A 283 7.72 4.89 7.85
CA GLN A 283 8.83 5.63 7.29
C GLN A 283 9.83 4.65 6.65
N PRO A 284 9.54 4.13 5.43
CA PRO A 284 10.30 3.01 4.86
C PRO A 284 11.74 3.38 4.50
N PHE A 285 12.03 4.64 4.19
CA PHE A 285 13.37 5.07 3.82
C PHE A 285 14.39 4.98 4.98
N VAL A 286 13.96 4.96 6.25
CA VAL A 286 14.91 4.78 7.37
C VAL A 286 15.54 3.38 7.41
N TYR A 287 15.02 2.44 6.64
CA TYR A 287 15.59 1.11 6.52
C TYR A 287 16.78 1.05 5.54
N PHE A 288 17.02 2.09 4.74
CA PHE A 288 18.05 2.10 3.71
C PHE A 288 19.32 2.81 4.17
N ALA A 289 20.49 2.28 3.76
CA ALA A 289 21.77 2.89 4.06
C ALA A 289 21.92 4.28 3.42
N SER A 290 21.35 4.48 2.23
CA SER A 290 21.42 5.76 1.50
C SER A 290 20.69 6.90 2.22
N THR A 291 19.68 6.59 3.04
CA THR A 291 18.89 7.55 3.84
C THR A 291 18.97 7.26 5.34
N GLY A 292 20.02 6.57 5.77
CA GLY A 292 20.28 6.21 7.16
C GLY A 292 20.67 7.41 8.02
N GLU A 293 20.84 7.17 9.32
CA GLU A 293 21.23 8.19 10.29
C GLU A 293 22.54 8.87 9.92
N GLY A 294 22.59 10.20 10.04
CA GLY A 294 23.76 11.01 9.72
C GLY A 294 23.95 11.33 8.22
N THR A 295 23.12 10.79 7.33
CA THR A 295 23.21 11.12 5.91
C THR A 295 22.55 12.47 5.57
N ALA A 296 23.12 13.19 4.61
CA ALA A 296 22.50 14.42 4.09
C ALA A 296 21.13 14.12 3.45
N ALA A 297 20.96 12.94 2.84
CA ALA A 297 19.71 12.52 2.22
C ALA A 297 18.58 12.35 3.24
N LYS A 298 18.85 11.80 4.44
CA LYS A 298 17.86 11.74 5.51
C LYS A 298 17.31 13.11 5.85
N ALA A 299 18.20 14.06 6.10
CA ALA A 299 17.82 15.43 6.46
C ALA A 299 17.09 16.17 5.34
N ALA A 300 17.43 15.91 4.08
CA ALA A 300 16.82 16.55 2.92
C ALA A 300 15.42 16.03 2.59
N HIS A 301 15.20 14.73 2.77
CA HIS A 301 14.07 14.04 2.16
C HIS A 301 13.07 13.44 3.16
N LEU A 302 13.47 13.14 4.41
CA LEU A 302 12.55 12.53 5.40
C LEU A 302 12.06 13.62 6.35
N LYS A 303 10.75 13.95 6.23
CA LYS A 303 10.18 15.15 6.82
C LYS A 303 8.92 14.87 7.62
N ASP A 304 8.57 15.79 8.48
CA ASP A 304 7.30 15.79 9.21
C ASP A 304 6.18 16.39 8.34
N GLU A 305 4.94 15.92 8.53
CA GLU A 305 3.79 16.41 7.77
C GLU A 305 3.55 17.92 7.92
N THR A 306 3.95 18.52 9.06
CA THR A 306 3.82 19.96 9.27
C THR A 306 4.63 20.77 8.24
N GLU A 307 5.71 20.19 7.74
CA GLU A 307 6.51 20.81 6.67
C GLU A 307 5.79 20.72 5.32
N LEU A 308 5.06 19.61 5.06
CA LEU A 308 4.25 19.43 3.85
C LEU A 308 3.19 20.53 3.73
N PHE A 309 2.38 20.72 4.78
CA PHE A 309 1.33 21.74 4.77
C PHE A 309 1.91 23.16 4.61
N LYS A 310 3.07 23.45 5.23
CA LYS A 310 3.78 24.71 5.03
C LYS A 310 4.30 24.86 3.59
N ALA A 311 4.80 23.78 2.97
CA ALA A 311 5.27 23.79 1.59
C ALA A 311 4.13 24.07 0.61
N VAL A 312 2.99 23.39 0.78
CA VAL A 312 1.77 23.63 -0.02
C VAL A 312 1.30 25.07 0.11
N ALA A 313 1.19 25.60 1.34
CA ALA A 313 0.75 26.99 1.59
C ALA A 313 1.68 28.03 0.95
N ARG A 314 2.95 27.72 0.77
CA ARG A 314 3.94 28.58 0.10
C ARG A 314 4.01 28.37 -1.41
N GLY A 315 3.25 27.44 -1.97
CA GLY A 315 3.35 27.05 -3.39
C GLY A 315 4.72 26.46 -3.78
N ARG A 316 5.41 25.82 -2.84
CA ARG A 316 6.75 25.23 -3.03
C ARG A 316 6.72 23.78 -2.59
N LEU A 317 6.44 22.89 -3.53
CA LEU A 317 6.38 21.45 -3.30
C LEU A 317 7.49 20.76 -4.10
N GLU A 318 8.00 19.67 -3.60
CA GLU A 318 8.89 18.79 -4.34
C GLU A 318 8.16 18.19 -5.56
N LYS A 319 8.93 17.75 -6.56
CA LYS A 319 8.37 17.13 -7.76
C LYS A 319 7.72 15.78 -7.47
N VAL A 320 8.27 15.00 -6.51
CA VAL A 320 7.67 13.75 -6.04
C VAL A 320 7.51 13.82 -4.53
N VAL A 321 6.29 13.63 -4.07
CA VAL A 321 5.91 13.67 -2.66
C VAL A 321 5.21 12.38 -2.31
N PHE A 322 5.70 11.72 -1.27
CA PHE A 322 4.98 10.66 -0.59
C PHE A 322 4.48 11.21 0.75
N TYR A 323 3.23 10.99 1.06
CA TYR A 323 2.62 11.41 2.31
C TYR A 323 1.94 10.25 3.01
N LYS A 324 2.35 10.01 4.25
CA LYS A 324 1.77 9.02 5.16
C LYS A 324 1.18 9.74 6.36
N PRO A 325 -0.15 9.79 6.53
CA PRO A 325 -0.78 10.32 7.73
C PRO A 325 -0.33 9.57 8.99
N VAL A 326 -0.37 10.23 10.14
CA VAL A 326 -0.10 9.58 11.43
C VAL A 326 -1.14 8.50 11.72
N GLY A 327 -0.81 7.54 12.57
CA GLY A 327 -1.65 6.37 12.85
C GLY A 327 -3.11 6.69 13.17
N ASP A 328 -3.35 7.65 14.06
CA ASP A 328 -4.72 8.02 14.46
C ASP A 328 -5.57 8.66 13.35
N GLU A 329 -4.96 9.04 12.20
CA GLU A 329 -5.61 9.75 11.09
C GLU A 329 -5.41 9.06 9.72
N ASN A 330 -5.19 7.73 9.65
CA ASN A 330 -4.84 7.01 8.42
C ASN A 330 -5.86 5.97 7.93
N GLN A 331 -6.99 5.80 8.63
CA GLN A 331 -8.07 4.83 8.41
C GLN A 331 -7.79 3.39 8.86
N HIS A 332 -6.64 3.10 9.50
CA HIS A 332 -6.31 1.76 9.96
C HIS A 332 -7.32 1.24 11.00
N PRO A 333 -7.91 0.06 10.79
CA PRO A 333 -8.72 -0.61 11.82
C PRO A 333 -7.98 -0.74 13.15
N GLY A 334 -8.72 -0.72 14.25
CA GLY A 334 -8.16 -0.88 15.60
C GLY A 334 -7.74 0.44 16.25
N TYR A 335 -7.14 1.39 15.52
CA TYR A 335 -6.69 2.65 16.14
C TYR A 335 -7.12 3.94 15.42
N ALA A 336 -7.57 3.86 14.16
CA ALA A 336 -8.15 4.99 13.43
C ALA A 336 -9.60 4.67 13.00
N ASP A 337 -10.33 5.68 12.60
CA ASP A 337 -11.67 5.56 12.02
C ASP A 337 -11.67 6.01 10.55
N VAL A 338 -12.73 5.64 9.81
CA VAL A 338 -12.85 5.92 8.38
C VAL A 338 -12.97 7.42 8.12
N ALA A 339 -13.81 8.12 8.90
CA ALA A 339 -14.12 9.54 8.69
C ALA A 339 -12.93 10.45 8.99
N GLY A 340 -12.18 10.16 10.06
CA GLY A 340 -10.98 10.91 10.44
C GLY A 340 -9.91 10.87 9.36
N GLY A 341 -9.60 9.68 8.82
CA GLY A 341 -8.62 9.54 7.76
C GLY A 341 -9.09 10.11 6.41
N ASP A 342 -10.39 9.98 6.08
CA ASP A 342 -10.99 10.64 4.90
C ASP A 342 -10.84 12.16 4.99
N ALA A 343 -11.16 12.75 6.14
CA ALA A 343 -11.01 14.18 6.39
C ALA A 343 -9.54 14.62 6.32
N LYS A 344 -8.60 13.80 6.81
CA LYS A 344 -7.16 14.10 6.77
C LYS A 344 -6.64 14.15 5.33
N ALA A 345 -6.95 13.13 4.54
CA ALA A 345 -6.60 13.10 3.11
C ALA A 345 -7.27 14.27 2.35
N GLY A 346 -8.56 14.50 2.60
CA GLY A 346 -9.32 15.59 2.01
C GLY A 346 -8.70 16.97 2.27
N ARG A 347 -8.26 17.25 3.49
CA ARG A 347 -7.58 18.53 3.84
C ARG A 347 -6.34 18.78 2.98
N LEU A 348 -5.48 17.79 2.76
CA LEU A 348 -4.30 17.96 1.93
C LEU A 348 -4.68 18.15 0.45
N ILE A 349 -5.61 17.34 -0.05
CA ILE A 349 -6.09 17.42 -1.44
C ILE A 349 -6.68 18.82 -1.70
N ASP A 350 -7.55 19.30 -0.82
CA ASP A 350 -8.19 20.61 -0.98
C ASP A 350 -7.17 21.76 -0.85
N ALA A 351 -6.17 21.65 0.04
CA ALA A 351 -5.08 22.61 0.13
C ALA A 351 -4.27 22.70 -1.17
N ILE A 352 -3.97 21.57 -1.81
CA ILE A 352 -3.29 21.54 -3.12
C ILE A 352 -4.21 22.11 -4.22
N ARG A 353 -5.48 21.70 -4.26
CA ARG A 353 -6.45 22.15 -5.28
C ARG A 353 -6.70 23.65 -5.26
N THR A 354 -6.59 24.28 -4.11
CA THR A 354 -6.78 25.73 -3.95
C THR A 354 -5.48 26.54 -4.06
N SER A 355 -4.34 25.86 -4.24
CA SER A 355 -3.03 26.48 -4.39
C SER A 355 -2.62 26.66 -5.85
N PRO A 356 -1.62 27.50 -6.18
CA PRO A 356 -1.04 27.59 -7.51
C PRO A 356 -0.43 26.30 -8.05
N LEU A 357 -0.15 25.32 -7.19
CA LEU A 357 0.41 24.01 -7.54
C LEU A 357 -0.59 23.14 -8.30
N TRP A 358 -1.91 23.38 -8.13
CA TRP A 358 -2.94 22.53 -8.70
C TRP A 358 -2.81 22.35 -10.21
N LYS A 359 -2.48 23.40 -10.93
CA LYS A 359 -2.42 23.43 -12.40
C LYS A 359 -1.56 22.35 -13.05
N ASP A 360 -0.57 21.80 -12.31
CA ASP A 360 0.42 20.85 -12.82
C ASP A 360 0.71 19.72 -11.81
N THR A 361 -0.24 19.44 -10.90
CA THR A 361 -0.15 18.34 -9.91
C THR A 361 -1.05 17.16 -10.29
N ALA A 362 -0.52 15.96 -10.11
CA ALA A 362 -1.28 14.72 -10.01
C ALA A 362 -1.20 14.20 -8.58
N ILE A 363 -2.35 13.95 -7.97
CA ILE A 363 -2.45 13.33 -6.65
C ILE A 363 -2.96 11.90 -6.85
N ILE A 364 -2.25 10.93 -6.30
CA ILE A 364 -2.67 9.54 -6.23
C ILE A 364 -3.02 9.26 -4.78
N VAL A 365 -4.25 8.83 -4.51
CA VAL A 365 -4.67 8.36 -3.19
C VAL A 365 -4.86 6.87 -3.28
N THR A 366 -4.16 6.11 -2.48
CA THR A 366 -4.35 4.66 -2.38
C THR A 366 -4.08 4.17 -0.97
N TYR A 367 -4.33 2.90 -0.75
CA TYR A 367 -4.08 2.20 0.49
C TYR A 367 -2.82 1.33 0.35
N ASP A 368 -2.19 1.02 1.44
CA ASP A 368 -1.00 0.18 1.43
C ASP A 368 -1.36 -1.30 1.21
N GLU A 369 -2.44 -1.76 1.85
CA GLU A 369 -2.92 -3.12 1.73
C GLU A 369 -4.40 -3.24 2.16
N ASN A 370 -4.95 -4.46 2.13
CA ASN A 370 -6.38 -4.72 2.34
C ASN A 370 -6.82 -4.77 3.82
N GLY A 371 -5.92 -4.75 4.80
CA GLY A 371 -6.26 -4.82 6.22
C GLY A 371 -6.94 -6.12 6.66
N GLY A 372 -6.73 -7.22 5.94
CA GLY A 372 -7.42 -8.49 6.18
C GLY A 372 -8.87 -8.52 5.67
N PHE A 373 -9.39 -7.42 5.10
CA PHE A 373 -10.71 -7.40 4.47
C PHE A 373 -10.71 -8.14 3.14
N TRP A 374 -11.80 -8.85 2.91
CA TRP A 374 -12.07 -9.55 1.68
C TRP A 374 -12.27 -8.60 0.49
N ASP A 375 -11.93 -9.10 -0.68
CA ASP A 375 -12.29 -8.54 -1.97
C ASP A 375 -12.66 -9.69 -2.91
N HIS A 376 -13.67 -9.48 -3.76
CA HIS A 376 -14.13 -10.55 -4.64
C HIS A 376 -13.22 -10.76 -5.85
N VAL A 377 -12.44 -9.76 -6.27
CA VAL A 377 -11.59 -9.83 -7.45
C VAL A 377 -10.29 -10.55 -7.13
N ALA A 378 -10.00 -11.59 -7.87
CA ALA A 378 -8.74 -12.33 -7.75
C ALA A 378 -7.56 -11.43 -8.17
N PRO A 379 -6.45 -11.42 -7.41
CA PRO A 379 -5.25 -10.74 -7.86
C PRO A 379 -4.72 -11.37 -9.15
N PRO A 380 -4.11 -10.59 -10.05
CA PRO A 380 -3.48 -11.12 -11.25
C PRO A 380 -2.29 -12.02 -10.89
N ALA A 381 -1.90 -12.88 -11.83
CA ALA A 381 -0.69 -13.68 -11.67
C ALA A 381 0.53 -12.77 -11.47
N GLY A 382 1.39 -13.12 -10.52
CA GLY A 382 2.55 -12.34 -10.15
C GLY A 382 3.77 -13.21 -9.81
N ASP A 383 4.51 -12.80 -8.79
CA ASP A 383 5.71 -13.46 -8.30
C ASP A 383 5.50 -14.08 -6.89
N ALA A 384 6.58 -14.49 -6.23
CA ALA A 384 6.51 -15.06 -4.88
C ALA A 384 5.99 -14.06 -3.81
N TRP A 385 5.97 -12.77 -4.12
CA TRP A 385 5.65 -11.70 -3.19
C TRP A 385 4.25 -11.12 -3.38
N GLY A 386 3.67 -11.24 -4.55
CA GLY A 386 2.37 -10.69 -4.89
C GLY A 386 2.11 -10.68 -6.41
N PRO A 387 1.15 -9.87 -6.89
CA PRO A 387 0.27 -8.95 -6.12
C PRO A 387 -0.64 -9.63 -5.11
N GLY A 388 -1.01 -8.87 -4.08
CA GLY A 388 -2.01 -9.31 -3.09
C GLY A 388 -3.42 -8.81 -3.43
N THR A 389 -4.24 -8.65 -2.41
CA THR A 389 -5.66 -8.28 -2.53
C THR A 389 -5.85 -6.92 -3.20
N ARG A 390 -6.97 -6.73 -3.90
CA ARG A 390 -7.36 -5.47 -4.53
C ARG A 390 -7.64 -4.38 -3.49
N ILE A 391 -7.15 -3.17 -3.77
CA ILE A 391 -7.29 -1.97 -2.93
C ILE A 391 -7.75 -0.77 -3.78
N PRO A 392 -8.37 0.27 -3.20
CA PRO A 392 -8.79 1.44 -3.97
C PRO A 392 -7.61 2.32 -4.41
N ALA A 393 -7.69 2.92 -5.61
CA ALA A 393 -6.80 4.00 -6.01
C ALA A 393 -7.54 5.09 -6.77
N LEU A 394 -7.27 6.35 -6.42
CA LEU A 394 -7.84 7.53 -7.06
C LEU A 394 -6.72 8.33 -7.74
N VAL A 395 -6.98 8.83 -8.94
CA VAL A 395 -6.10 9.78 -9.63
C VAL A 395 -6.81 11.12 -9.76
N ILE A 396 -6.29 12.13 -9.05
CA ILE A 396 -6.89 13.46 -8.89
C ILE A 396 -5.95 14.50 -9.51
N SER A 397 -6.36 15.14 -10.60
CA SER A 397 -5.53 16.09 -11.35
C SER A 397 -6.41 16.95 -12.22
N PRO A 398 -5.98 18.17 -12.62
CA PRO A 398 -6.66 18.92 -13.70
C PRO A 398 -6.73 18.12 -15.00
N TYR A 399 -5.77 17.23 -15.21
CA TYR A 399 -5.65 16.38 -16.40
C TYR A 399 -6.24 14.97 -16.20
N ALA A 400 -6.72 14.60 -15.02
CA ALA A 400 -7.41 13.33 -14.84
C ALA A 400 -8.70 13.26 -15.66
N ARG A 401 -9.05 12.10 -16.16
CA ARG A 401 -10.35 11.85 -16.77
C ARG A 401 -11.45 12.07 -15.73
N ARG A 402 -12.55 12.66 -16.14
CA ARG A 402 -13.63 13.05 -15.23
C ARG A 402 -14.72 11.99 -15.16
N GLY A 403 -15.12 11.64 -13.92
CA GLY A 403 -16.15 10.65 -13.67
C GLY A 403 -15.83 9.32 -14.35
N PHE A 404 -14.57 8.91 -14.31
CA PHE A 404 -14.06 7.77 -15.05
C PHE A 404 -13.66 6.65 -14.09
N VAL A 405 -14.18 5.46 -14.34
CA VAL A 405 -13.70 4.24 -13.71
C VAL A 405 -12.69 3.60 -14.66
N ASP A 406 -11.46 3.45 -14.21
CA ASP A 406 -10.36 2.85 -14.96
C ASP A 406 -10.22 1.37 -14.56
N HIS A 407 -10.55 0.49 -15.48
CA HIS A 407 -10.49 -0.96 -15.30
C HIS A 407 -9.12 -1.58 -15.65
N THR A 408 -8.13 -0.73 -15.94
CA THR A 408 -6.77 -1.22 -16.20
C THR A 408 -6.18 -1.85 -14.94
N ALA A 409 -5.57 -3.03 -15.10
CA ALA A 409 -4.90 -3.69 -13.99
C ALA A 409 -3.63 -2.92 -13.58
N TYR A 410 -3.57 -2.51 -12.32
CA TYR A 410 -2.46 -1.81 -11.68
C TYR A 410 -2.07 -2.52 -10.39
N ASP A 411 -0.86 -2.27 -9.92
CA ASP A 411 -0.49 -2.51 -8.53
C ASP A 411 0.31 -1.31 -7.98
N THR A 412 0.73 -1.39 -6.72
CA THR A 412 1.50 -0.30 -6.08
C THR A 412 2.74 0.09 -6.89
N THR A 413 3.35 -0.86 -7.65
CA THR A 413 4.51 -0.57 -8.53
C THR A 413 4.14 0.25 -9.77
N SER A 414 2.85 0.34 -10.11
CA SER A 414 2.36 1.25 -11.17
C SER A 414 2.59 2.73 -10.82
N ILE A 415 2.61 3.05 -9.53
CA ILE A 415 2.98 4.40 -9.04
C ILE A 415 4.46 4.68 -9.33
N LEU A 416 5.33 3.70 -9.08
CA LEU A 416 6.75 3.80 -9.44
C LEU A 416 6.90 3.99 -10.94
N LYS A 417 6.20 3.19 -11.74
CA LYS A 417 6.22 3.27 -13.21
C LYS A 417 5.79 4.64 -13.72
N LEU A 418 4.75 5.24 -13.13
CA LEU A 418 4.33 6.61 -13.48
C LEU A 418 5.44 7.63 -13.19
N ILE A 419 6.08 7.55 -12.01
CA ILE A 419 7.18 8.43 -11.61
C ILE A 419 8.39 8.24 -12.55
N GLU A 420 8.76 6.99 -12.81
CA GLU A 420 9.86 6.62 -13.72
C GLU A 420 9.62 7.16 -15.13
N THR A 421 8.44 6.91 -15.69
CA THR A 421 8.05 7.38 -17.02
C THR A 421 8.05 8.90 -17.09
N ARG A 422 7.48 9.59 -16.07
CA ARG A 422 7.39 11.05 -16.04
C ARG A 422 8.75 11.73 -15.98
N PHE A 423 9.69 11.20 -15.22
CA PHE A 423 10.98 11.84 -14.98
C PHE A 423 12.14 11.17 -15.72
N GLY A 424 11.88 10.16 -16.56
CA GLY A 424 12.89 9.44 -17.33
C GLY A 424 13.90 8.73 -16.44
N LEU A 425 13.41 8.07 -15.39
CA LEU A 425 14.22 7.33 -14.44
C LEU A 425 14.47 5.89 -14.95
N GLU A 426 15.61 5.34 -14.59
CA GLU A 426 15.85 3.91 -14.76
C GLU A 426 14.97 3.12 -13.80
N PRO A 427 14.29 2.05 -14.24
CA PRO A 427 13.50 1.19 -13.38
C PRO A 427 14.32 0.61 -12.22
N LEU A 428 13.64 0.24 -11.15
CA LEU A 428 14.25 -0.42 -10.00
C LEU A 428 14.59 -1.89 -10.28
N GLY A 429 13.96 -2.45 -11.33
CA GLY A 429 14.23 -3.80 -11.83
C GLY A 429 13.36 -4.89 -11.22
N GLY A 430 12.30 -4.50 -10.50
CA GLY A 430 11.22 -5.39 -10.05
C GLY A 430 10.05 -5.39 -11.03
N ARG A 431 8.83 -5.58 -10.51
CA ARG A 431 7.59 -5.50 -11.32
C ARG A 431 7.34 -4.09 -11.89
N ASP A 432 7.92 -3.05 -11.29
CA ASP A 432 7.89 -1.67 -11.77
C ASP A 432 8.25 -1.56 -13.25
N ALA A 433 9.26 -2.31 -13.71
CA ALA A 433 9.71 -2.27 -15.09
C ALA A 433 8.62 -2.65 -16.10
N GLN A 434 7.68 -3.51 -15.72
CA GLN A 434 6.63 -4.07 -16.57
C GLN A 434 5.21 -3.59 -16.19
N ALA A 435 5.07 -2.85 -15.10
CA ALA A 435 3.79 -2.34 -14.64
C ALA A 435 3.15 -1.36 -15.64
N ASN A 436 1.83 -1.31 -15.67
CA ASN A 436 1.10 -0.25 -16.36
C ASN A 436 1.34 1.09 -15.64
N ASP A 437 1.61 2.15 -16.39
CA ASP A 437 2.10 3.43 -15.88
C ASP A 437 1.01 4.42 -15.41
N MET A 438 -0.21 3.95 -15.24
CA MET A 438 -1.38 4.75 -14.84
C MET A 438 -1.74 5.93 -15.78
N THR A 439 -1.11 6.04 -16.97
CA THR A 439 -1.40 7.14 -17.89
C THR A 439 -2.79 7.06 -18.53
N ALA A 440 -3.43 5.88 -18.53
CA ALA A 440 -4.83 5.71 -18.93
C ALA A 440 -5.82 6.54 -18.09
N ALA A 441 -5.45 6.86 -16.84
CA ALA A 441 -6.25 7.70 -15.95
C ALA A 441 -6.31 9.18 -16.37
N PHE A 442 -5.50 9.62 -17.36
CA PHE A 442 -5.38 11.03 -17.77
C PHE A 442 -5.97 11.31 -19.15
N ASP A 443 -6.37 12.55 -19.37
CA ASP A 443 -6.65 13.15 -20.68
C ASP A 443 -5.89 14.47 -20.81
N PHE A 444 -4.70 14.39 -21.38
CA PHE A 444 -3.79 15.54 -21.56
C PHE A 444 -4.24 16.54 -22.63
N ARG A 445 -5.32 16.29 -23.39
CA ARG A 445 -5.93 17.28 -24.28
C ARG A 445 -6.67 18.37 -23.50
N ARG A 446 -7.01 18.11 -22.24
CA ARG A 446 -7.66 19.08 -21.35
C ARG A 446 -6.69 20.21 -21.00
N THR A 447 -7.26 21.40 -20.81
CA THR A 447 -6.54 22.53 -20.20
C THR A 447 -6.74 22.49 -18.68
N ALA A 448 -5.68 22.78 -17.94
CA ALA A 448 -5.79 22.95 -16.49
C ALA A 448 -6.75 24.11 -16.17
N ARG A 449 -7.84 23.83 -15.47
CA ARG A 449 -8.79 24.82 -14.96
C ARG A 449 -8.83 24.76 -13.45
#